data_12d530a06d786963d8392fe7283ca0a6
#
_entry.id   12d530a06d786963d8392fe7283ca0a6
#
_cell.length_a   1.000
_cell.length_b   1.000
_cell.length_c   1.000
_cell.angle_alpha   90.00
_cell.angle_beta   90.00
_cell.angle_gamma   90.00
#
_symmetry.space_group_name_H-M   'P 1'
#
loop_
_entity.id
_entity.type
_entity.pdbx_description
1 polymer ?
#
loop_
_entity_poly.entity_id
_entity_poly.type
_entity_poly.pdbx_seq_one_letter_code
_entity_poly.pdbx_strand_id
1 'polypeptide(L)'
;MDSEEAYVSCEINGERKRFDVELADLCGIGRSDHNHIILNDPLASRDHAMIRRDMSGRCYLADTGSSNGTTLNGRPVTVPTLLSDGDTILIGHHRLSFHQPSSRAVKTAEPAQRTQISLSQSLVTVLVMDVRNYTVLAREIGETRVSGLMAEIFRSAGELLTEKRSWSQKYI
;
A
#
# COMPACT_ATOMS: atom_id res chain seq x y z
N MET A 1 20.54 14.47 -15.56
CA MET A 1 20.73 14.02 -14.18
C MET A 1 19.64 13.03 -13.94
N ASP A 2 19.90 11.74 -14.17
CA ASP A 2 18.93 10.70 -13.88
C ASP A 2 18.80 10.61 -12.37
N SER A 3 17.61 10.87 -11.86
CA SER A 3 17.35 10.83 -10.42
C SER A 3 17.57 9.40 -9.93
N GLU A 4 18.46 9.24 -8.93
CA GLU A 4 18.74 7.97 -8.25
C GLU A 4 17.52 7.48 -7.40
N GLU A 5 16.34 8.00 -7.68
CA GLU A 5 15.14 7.74 -6.90
C GLU A 5 14.38 6.52 -7.40
N ALA A 6 13.73 5.82 -6.47
CA ALA A 6 12.87 4.71 -6.80
C ALA A 6 11.65 5.19 -7.60
N TYR A 7 11.24 4.42 -8.60
CA TYR A 7 10.05 4.74 -9.38
C TYR A 7 9.31 3.48 -9.84
N VAL A 8 8.05 3.67 -10.19
CA VAL A 8 7.21 2.66 -10.83
C VAL A 8 6.95 3.09 -12.27
N SER A 9 7.07 2.17 -13.20
CA SER A 9 6.64 2.38 -14.59
C SER A 9 5.49 1.42 -14.93
N CYS A 10 4.49 1.93 -15.62
CA CYS A 10 3.40 1.10 -16.15
C CYS A 10 2.90 1.68 -17.47
N GLU A 11 2.20 0.85 -18.25
CA GLU A 11 1.50 1.28 -19.45
C GLU A 11 0.05 1.61 -19.08
N ILE A 12 -0.36 2.86 -19.32
CA ILE A 12 -1.72 3.34 -19.10
C ILE A 12 -2.20 3.99 -20.40
N ASN A 13 -3.30 3.49 -20.96
CA ASN A 13 -3.86 3.95 -22.23
C ASN A 13 -2.88 3.91 -23.42
N GLY A 14 -1.99 2.89 -23.45
CA GLY A 14 -0.99 2.74 -24.52
C GLY A 14 0.25 3.62 -24.35
N GLU A 15 0.34 4.39 -23.28
CA GLU A 15 1.50 5.22 -22.95
C GLU A 15 2.23 4.67 -21.73
N ARG A 16 3.55 4.59 -21.83
CA ARG A 16 4.40 4.25 -20.67
C ARG A 16 4.55 5.46 -19.77
N LYS A 17 4.04 5.36 -18.54
CA LYS A 17 4.15 6.39 -17.51
C LYS A 17 5.12 5.99 -16.43
N ARG A 18 5.79 7.00 -15.85
CA ARG A 18 6.69 6.88 -14.72
C ARG A 18 6.09 7.63 -13.53
N PHE A 19 6.17 7.01 -12.35
CA PHE A 19 5.71 7.56 -11.08
C PHE A 19 6.84 7.42 -10.06
N ASP A 20 7.38 8.53 -9.59
CA ASP A 20 8.46 8.52 -8.60
C ASP A 20 7.92 8.16 -7.22
N VAL A 21 8.72 7.40 -6.45
CA VAL A 21 8.40 6.98 -5.08
C VAL A 21 9.28 7.77 -4.12
N GLU A 22 8.71 8.82 -3.55
CA GLU A 22 9.44 9.73 -2.67
C GLU A 22 9.77 9.12 -1.31
N LEU A 23 10.80 9.65 -0.65
CA LEU A 23 11.25 9.19 0.66
C LEU A 23 10.18 9.50 1.72
N ALA A 24 9.84 8.49 2.50
CA ALA A 24 8.84 8.55 3.57
C ALA A 24 7.41 8.85 3.11
N ASP A 25 7.13 8.90 1.82
CA ASP A 25 5.80 9.06 1.27
C ASP A 25 5.12 7.72 0.94
N LEU A 26 3.79 7.81 0.78
CA LEU A 26 2.93 6.72 0.38
C LEU A 26 2.54 6.91 -1.08
N CYS A 27 2.99 6.02 -1.94
CA CYS A 27 2.55 5.96 -3.32
C CYS A 27 1.32 5.03 -3.42
N GLY A 28 0.12 5.60 -3.37
CA GLY A 28 -1.15 4.87 -3.50
C GLY A 28 -1.39 4.42 -4.94
N ILE A 29 -1.93 3.22 -5.10
CA ILE A 29 -2.25 2.57 -6.38
C ILE A 29 -3.70 2.08 -6.34
N GLY A 30 -4.51 2.45 -7.30
CA GLY A 30 -5.89 2.00 -7.35
C GLY A 30 -6.73 2.72 -8.39
N ARG A 31 -8.03 2.42 -8.41
CA ARG A 31 -8.95 2.98 -9.40
C ARG A 31 -9.44 4.38 -9.05
N SER A 32 -9.33 4.82 -7.81
CA SER A 32 -9.76 6.15 -7.37
C SER A 32 -8.78 7.23 -7.81
N ASP A 33 -9.30 8.42 -8.09
CA ASP A 33 -8.57 9.57 -8.60
C ASP A 33 -7.61 10.21 -7.58
N HIS A 34 -7.77 9.90 -6.30
CA HIS A 34 -6.84 10.36 -5.26
C HIS A 34 -5.55 9.53 -5.16
N ASN A 35 -5.46 8.41 -5.89
CA ASN A 35 -4.23 7.62 -5.92
C ASN A 35 -3.15 8.28 -6.78
N HIS A 36 -1.89 8.03 -6.43
CA HIS A 36 -0.75 8.47 -7.23
C HIS A 36 -0.68 7.74 -8.59
N ILE A 37 -1.01 6.44 -8.58
CA ILE A 37 -1.10 5.61 -9.78
C ILE A 37 -2.56 5.21 -9.97
N ILE A 38 -3.23 5.86 -10.91
CA ILE A 38 -4.65 5.63 -11.20
C ILE A 38 -4.76 4.54 -12.26
N LEU A 39 -5.38 3.42 -11.90
CA LEU A 39 -5.61 2.28 -12.78
C LEU A 39 -7.08 2.24 -13.19
N ASN A 40 -7.39 2.58 -14.45
CA ASN A 40 -8.75 2.51 -15.00
C ASN A 40 -9.12 1.05 -15.33
N ASP A 41 -9.23 0.23 -14.29
CA ASP A 41 -9.53 -1.20 -14.39
C ASP A 41 -10.61 -1.58 -13.38
N PRO A 42 -11.74 -2.20 -13.80
CA PRO A 42 -12.78 -2.65 -12.89
C PRO A 42 -12.29 -3.70 -11.89
N LEU A 43 -11.20 -4.41 -12.18
CA LEU A 43 -10.57 -5.37 -11.26
C LEU A 43 -9.68 -4.67 -10.22
N ALA A 44 -9.30 -3.41 -10.43
CA ALA A 44 -8.61 -2.64 -9.41
C ALA A 44 -9.61 -2.08 -8.39
N SER A 45 -9.36 -2.27 -7.10
CA SER A 45 -10.10 -1.62 -6.02
C SER A 45 -9.84 -0.10 -6.04
N ARG A 46 -10.72 0.69 -5.40
CA ARG A 46 -10.53 2.15 -5.28
C ARG A 46 -9.17 2.47 -4.70
N ASP A 47 -8.87 1.88 -3.54
CA ASP A 47 -7.55 1.82 -2.92
C ASP A 47 -7.12 0.37 -2.97
N HIS A 48 -6.17 0.02 -3.84
CA HIS A 48 -5.85 -1.38 -4.12
C HIS A 48 -4.56 -1.82 -3.43
N ALA A 49 -3.52 -1.05 -3.63
CA ALA A 49 -2.21 -1.30 -3.05
C ALA A 49 -1.49 0.02 -2.77
N MET A 50 -0.39 -0.06 -2.03
CA MET A 50 0.48 1.08 -1.81
C MET A 50 1.95 0.66 -1.85
N ILE A 51 2.81 1.57 -2.26
CA ILE A 51 4.25 1.46 -2.07
C ILE A 51 4.67 2.51 -1.07
N ARG A 52 5.44 2.11 -0.08
CA ARG A 52 6.05 3.00 0.91
C ARG A 52 7.56 2.88 0.85
N ARG A 53 8.25 4.02 0.79
CA ARG A 53 9.69 4.11 0.93
C ARG A 53 10.05 4.51 2.36
N ASP A 54 10.80 3.66 3.07
CA ASP A 54 11.23 3.96 4.45
C ASP A 54 12.42 4.93 4.48
N MET A 55 12.76 5.40 5.68
CA MET A 55 13.87 6.35 5.88
C MET A 55 15.25 5.78 5.53
N SER A 56 15.38 4.45 5.37
CA SER A 56 16.60 3.80 4.88
C SER A 56 16.62 3.68 3.34
N GLY A 57 15.58 4.18 2.67
CA GLY A 57 15.44 4.14 1.22
C GLY A 57 14.85 2.82 0.68
N ARG A 58 14.45 1.88 1.54
CA ARG A 58 13.84 0.61 1.12
C ARG A 58 12.37 0.82 0.79
N CYS A 59 11.92 0.23 -0.30
CA CYS A 59 10.52 0.29 -0.74
C CYS A 59 9.79 -1.01 -0.42
N TYR A 60 8.57 -0.88 0.07
CA TYR A 60 7.71 -2.01 0.42
C TYR A 60 6.37 -1.87 -0.28
N LEU A 61 5.91 -2.96 -0.88
CA LEU A 61 4.57 -3.09 -1.45
C LEU A 61 3.62 -3.70 -0.42
N ALA A 62 2.45 -3.13 -0.26
CA ALA A 62 1.37 -3.68 0.56
C ALA A 62 0.05 -3.65 -0.22
N ASP A 63 -0.70 -4.75 -0.16
CA ASP A 63 -2.10 -4.78 -0.56
C ASP A 63 -2.95 -4.13 0.54
N THR A 64 -3.88 -3.25 0.19
CA THR A 64 -4.71 -2.50 1.16
C THR A 64 -6.06 -3.16 1.44
N GLY A 65 -6.16 -4.46 1.26
CA GLY A 65 -7.38 -5.23 1.37
C GLY A 65 -8.20 -5.17 0.09
N SER A 66 -7.53 -5.29 -1.04
CA SER A 66 -8.17 -5.28 -2.35
C SER A 66 -9.08 -6.50 -2.56
N SER A 67 -10.07 -6.36 -3.46
CA SER A 67 -11.03 -7.44 -3.73
C SER A 67 -10.43 -8.58 -4.55
N ASN A 68 -9.47 -8.29 -5.42
CA ASN A 68 -8.89 -9.27 -6.35
C ASN A 68 -7.43 -9.61 -6.04
N GLY A 69 -6.83 -8.93 -5.06
CA GLY A 69 -5.45 -9.15 -4.63
C GLY A 69 -4.40 -8.51 -5.54
N THR A 70 -3.23 -8.32 -4.95
CA THR A 70 -2.01 -7.85 -5.61
C THR A 70 -1.03 -9.00 -5.71
N THR A 71 -0.30 -9.13 -6.82
CA THR A 71 0.81 -10.09 -6.90
C THR A 71 2.13 -9.38 -7.17
N LEU A 72 3.21 -9.92 -6.59
CA LEU A 72 4.59 -9.52 -6.82
C LEU A 72 5.34 -10.71 -7.44
N ASN A 73 5.84 -10.55 -8.64
CA ASN A 73 6.52 -11.62 -9.40
C ASN A 73 5.69 -12.93 -9.45
N GLY A 74 4.37 -12.79 -9.61
CA GLY A 74 3.43 -13.92 -9.66
C GLY A 74 3.08 -14.54 -8.29
N ARG A 75 3.55 -13.99 -7.17
CA ARG A 75 3.21 -14.43 -5.81
C ARG A 75 2.24 -13.45 -5.15
N PRO A 76 1.18 -13.90 -4.47
CA PRO A 76 0.25 -13.02 -3.76
C PRO A 76 0.96 -12.20 -2.66
N VAL A 77 0.64 -10.92 -2.58
CA VAL A 77 1.10 -10.03 -1.52
C VAL A 77 0.11 -10.06 -0.36
N THR A 78 0.42 -10.80 0.68
CA THR A 78 -0.44 -10.94 1.87
C THR A 78 0.06 -10.14 3.08
N VAL A 79 1.32 -9.70 3.02
CA VAL A 79 1.98 -8.85 4.02
C VAL A 79 2.83 -7.83 3.28
N PRO A 80 3.21 -6.70 3.92
CA PRO A 80 4.13 -5.75 3.31
C PRO A 80 5.43 -6.43 2.87
N THR A 81 5.71 -6.39 1.58
CA THR A 81 6.79 -7.14 0.93
C THR A 81 7.84 -6.16 0.38
N LEU A 82 9.11 -6.41 0.69
CA LEU A 82 10.23 -5.60 0.20
C LEU A 82 10.31 -5.69 -1.34
N LEU A 83 10.43 -4.55 -1.99
CA LEU A 83 10.63 -4.43 -3.43
C LEU A 83 12.13 -4.40 -3.77
N SER A 84 12.46 -5.01 -4.90
CA SER A 84 13.79 -5.00 -5.51
C SER A 84 13.71 -4.43 -6.93
N ASP A 85 14.82 -3.89 -7.41
CA ASP A 85 14.90 -3.40 -8.79
C ASP A 85 14.51 -4.48 -9.80
N GLY A 86 13.65 -4.13 -10.75
CA GLY A 86 13.12 -5.05 -11.76
C GLY A 86 11.89 -5.86 -11.32
N ASP A 87 11.41 -5.71 -10.10
CA ASP A 87 10.20 -6.41 -9.64
C ASP A 87 8.97 -6.03 -10.47
N THR A 88 8.12 -7.03 -10.69
CA THR A 88 6.85 -6.88 -11.42
C THR A 88 5.67 -7.02 -10.48
N ILE A 89 4.84 -5.98 -10.42
CA ILE A 89 3.59 -5.94 -9.66
C ILE A 89 2.44 -6.11 -10.65
N LEU A 90 1.48 -6.98 -10.33
CA LEU A 90 0.26 -7.16 -11.13
C LEU A 90 -0.96 -6.81 -10.30
N ILE A 91 -1.79 -5.91 -10.83
CA ILE A 91 -3.07 -5.46 -10.27
C ILE A 91 -4.11 -5.47 -11.39
N GLY A 92 -5.11 -6.33 -11.29
CA GLY A 92 -6.06 -6.54 -12.38
C GLY A 92 -5.33 -6.91 -13.67
N HIS A 93 -5.54 -6.15 -14.73
CA HIS A 93 -4.85 -6.32 -16.02
C HIS A 93 -3.55 -5.51 -16.14
N HIS A 94 -3.24 -4.65 -15.16
CA HIS A 94 -2.09 -3.77 -15.22
C HIS A 94 -0.84 -4.41 -14.64
N ARG A 95 0.21 -4.38 -15.45
CA ARG A 95 1.58 -4.76 -15.06
C ARG A 95 2.37 -3.50 -14.78
N LEU A 96 2.86 -3.39 -13.54
CA LEU A 96 3.73 -2.30 -13.11
C LEU A 96 5.13 -2.85 -12.87
N SER A 97 6.15 -2.14 -13.34
CA SER A 97 7.56 -2.48 -13.09
C SER A 97 8.15 -1.51 -12.08
N PHE A 98 8.71 -2.04 -11.02
CA PHE A 98 9.41 -1.25 -10.01
C PHE A 98 10.88 -1.09 -10.38
N HIS A 99 11.42 0.11 -10.19
CA HIS A 99 12.80 0.44 -10.50
C HIS A 99 13.44 1.18 -9.32
N GLN A 100 14.63 0.73 -8.93
CA GLN A 100 15.44 1.39 -7.91
C GLN A 100 16.93 1.32 -8.29
N PRO A 101 17.41 2.19 -9.23
CA PRO A 101 18.73 2.09 -9.84
C PRO A 101 19.89 2.20 -8.84
N SER A 102 19.67 2.80 -7.68
CA SER A 102 20.72 3.11 -6.68
C SER A 102 20.61 2.29 -5.39
N SER A 103 19.86 1.20 -5.37
CA SER A 103 20.11 0.27 -4.28
C SER A 103 21.53 -0.25 -4.52
N ARG A 104 22.51 0.28 -3.76
CA ARG A 104 23.81 -0.33 -3.58
C ARG A 104 23.51 -1.74 -3.06
N ALA A 105 23.24 -2.60 -4.03
CA ALA A 105 23.05 -4.01 -3.78
C ALA A 105 24.30 -4.42 -2.99
N VAL A 106 24.12 -4.72 -1.74
CA VAL A 106 24.95 -5.75 -1.14
C VAL A 106 24.65 -6.96 -2.03
N LYS A 107 25.43 -7.11 -3.10
CA LYS A 107 25.57 -8.35 -3.84
C LYS A 107 26.11 -9.33 -2.82
N THR A 108 25.21 -9.93 -2.08
CA THR A 108 25.49 -11.23 -1.49
C THR A 108 25.67 -12.14 -2.69
N ALA A 109 26.97 -12.44 -2.95
CA ALA A 109 27.39 -13.48 -3.87
C ALA A 109 26.44 -14.67 -3.69
N GLU A 110 25.99 -15.22 -4.81
CA GLU A 110 25.25 -16.48 -4.80
C GLU A 110 26.01 -17.50 -3.94
N PRO A 111 25.40 -18.02 -2.88
CA PRO A 111 25.85 -19.28 -2.32
C PRO A 111 24.92 -20.35 -2.88
N ALA A 112 25.53 -21.31 -3.56
CA ALA A 112 24.95 -22.58 -3.86
C ALA A 112 24.06 -23.07 -2.71
N GLN A 113 22.81 -23.37 -3.07
CA GLN A 113 21.89 -24.30 -2.40
C GLN A 113 22.02 -24.42 -0.86
N ARG A 114 21.56 -23.40 -0.15
CA ARG A 114 21.08 -23.57 1.23
C ARG A 114 19.81 -22.75 1.37
N THR A 115 18.74 -23.40 1.78
CA THR A 115 17.49 -22.74 2.19
C THR A 115 17.82 -21.82 3.37
N GLN A 116 18.10 -20.55 3.11
CA GLN A 116 18.21 -19.53 4.15
C GLN A 116 16.81 -19.04 4.42
N ILE A 117 16.25 -19.41 5.57
CA ILE A 117 15.07 -18.76 6.12
C ILE A 117 15.54 -17.40 6.62
N SER A 118 15.33 -16.36 5.81
CA SER A 118 15.53 -14.98 6.24
C SER A 118 14.37 -14.61 7.16
N LEU A 119 14.55 -14.75 8.45
CA LEU A 119 13.62 -14.25 9.47
C LEU A 119 13.82 -12.73 9.57
N SER A 120 13.12 -11.97 8.74
CA SER A 120 12.95 -10.53 8.97
C SER A 120 11.86 -10.35 10.02
N GLN A 121 12.22 -9.99 11.23
CA GLN A 121 11.26 -9.56 12.24
C GLN A 121 10.81 -8.13 11.93
N SER A 122 9.53 -7.95 11.64
CA SER A 122 8.90 -6.64 11.54
C SER A 122 7.92 -6.49 12.69
N LEU A 123 8.03 -5.40 13.44
CA LEU A 123 7.03 -5.03 14.43
C LEU A 123 5.82 -4.46 13.69
N VAL A 124 4.70 -5.16 13.73
CA VAL A 124 3.42 -4.70 13.17
C VAL A 124 2.49 -4.37 14.33
N THR A 125 2.01 -3.13 14.37
CA THR A 125 0.97 -2.71 15.31
C THR A 125 -0.35 -2.67 14.57
N VAL A 126 -1.33 -3.41 15.08
CA VAL A 126 -2.71 -3.42 14.57
C VAL A 126 -3.59 -2.71 15.59
N LEU A 127 -4.22 -1.61 15.19
CA LEU A 127 -5.22 -0.91 15.98
C LEU A 127 -6.61 -1.29 15.47
N VAL A 128 -7.43 -1.88 16.34
CA VAL A 128 -8.83 -2.19 16.06
C VAL A 128 -9.68 -1.36 17.02
N MET A 129 -10.60 -0.56 16.46
CA MET A 129 -11.58 0.20 17.24
C MET A 129 -12.97 -0.27 16.88
N ASP A 130 -13.79 -0.54 17.90
CA ASP A 130 -15.17 -0.94 17.76
C ASP A 130 -16.07 -0.12 18.69
N VAL A 131 -17.29 0.16 18.26
CA VAL A 131 -18.27 0.90 19.05
C VAL A 131 -19.23 -0.07 19.71
N ARG A 132 -19.14 -0.17 21.02
CA ARG A 132 -20.06 -1.00 21.81
C ARG A 132 -21.42 -0.32 21.97
N ASN A 133 -22.47 -1.14 21.99
CA ASN A 133 -23.85 -0.71 22.21
C ASN A 133 -24.38 0.27 21.14
N TYR A 134 -23.88 0.21 19.90
CA TYR A 134 -24.34 1.07 18.81
C TYR A 134 -25.88 1.13 18.69
N THR A 135 -26.54 -0.04 18.75
CA THR A 135 -28.00 -0.14 18.61
C THR A 135 -28.74 0.56 19.76
N VAL A 136 -28.23 0.50 20.99
CA VAL A 136 -28.82 1.20 22.14
C VAL A 136 -28.65 2.69 21.97
N LEU A 137 -27.44 3.13 21.63
CA LEU A 137 -27.12 4.53 21.39
C LEU A 137 -27.97 5.15 20.27
N ALA A 138 -28.14 4.41 19.17
CA ALA A 138 -29.00 4.82 18.05
C ALA A 138 -30.48 4.99 18.44
N ARG A 139 -30.98 4.18 19.36
CA ARG A 139 -32.34 4.34 19.90
C ARG A 139 -32.50 5.54 20.84
N GLU A 140 -31.48 5.85 21.62
CA GLU A 140 -31.53 6.94 22.62
C GLU A 140 -31.36 8.32 21.98
N ILE A 141 -30.45 8.49 21.06
CA ILE A 141 -30.13 9.81 20.49
C ILE A 141 -30.46 9.96 18.99
N GLY A 142 -30.94 8.90 18.35
CA GLY A 142 -31.35 8.84 16.94
C GLY A 142 -30.21 8.44 16.00
N GLU A 143 -30.53 7.67 14.97
CA GLU A 143 -29.56 7.10 14.01
C GLU A 143 -28.73 8.17 13.28
N THR A 144 -29.37 9.24 12.85
CA THR A 144 -28.67 10.34 12.14
C THR A 144 -27.61 10.98 13.00
N ARG A 145 -27.89 11.15 14.30
CA ARG A 145 -26.98 11.78 15.23
C ARG A 145 -25.79 10.87 15.56
N VAL A 146 -26.05 9.57 15.74
CA VAL A 146 -24.99 8.57 15.94
C VAL A 146 -24.11 8.47 14.70
N SER A 147 -24.70 8.41 13.52
CA SER A 147 -23.93 8.37 12.26
C SER A 147 -23.02 9.59 12.08
N GLY A 148 -23.51 10.79 12.46
CA GLY A 148 -22.72 12.01 12.44
C GLY A 148 -21.51 11.94 13.39
N LEU A 149 -21.73 11.48 14.63
CA LEU A 149 -20.65 11.30 15.62
C LEU A 149 -19.64 10.25 15.16
N MET A 150 -20.10 9.14 14.59
CA MET A 150 -19.22 8.12 14.04
C MET A 150 -18.36 8.62 12.89
N ALA A 151 -18.95 9.39 11.97
CA ALA A 151 -18.22 10.00 10.87
C ALA A 151 -17.11 10.95 11.37
N GLU A 152 -17.40 11.72 12.43
CA GLU A 152 -16.42 12.61 13.04
C GLU A 152 -15.27 11.84 13.72
N ILE A 153 -15.59 10.79 14.47
CA ILE A 153 -14.60 9.91 15.12
C ILE A 153 -13.69 9.27 14.07
N PHE A 154 -14.29 8.68 13.01
CA PHE A 154 -13.52 8.03 11.96
C PHE A 154 -12.65 9.02 11.18
N ARG A 155 -13.14 10.21 10.91
CA ARG A 155 -12.35 11.27 10.27
C ARG A 155 -11.16 11.65 11.15
N SER A 156 -11.36 11.93 12.42
CA SER A 156 -10.29 12.31 13.35
C SER A 156 -9.27 11.18 13.54
N ALA A 157 -9.73 9.94 13.63
CA ALA A 157 -8.85 8.78 13.70
C ALA A 157 -8.04 8.62 12.40
N GLY A 158 -8.67 8.83 11.25
CA GLY A 158 -8.02 8.78 9.95
C GLY A 158 -6.93 9.83 9.79
N GLU A 159 -7.19 11.06 10.20
CA GLU A 159 -6.21 12.16 10.20
C GLU A 159 -5.00 11.81 11.06
N LEU A 160 -5.22 11.32 12.30
CA LEU A 160 -4.17 10.87 13.21
C LEU A 160 -3.34 9.71 12.63
N LEU A 161 -3.99 8.72 12.05
CA LEU A 161 -3.32 7.57 11.44
C LEU A 161 -2.50 7.99 10.22
N THR A 162 -3.00 8.93 9.43
CA THR A 162 -2.28 9.50 8.30
C THR A 162 -1.06 10.29 8.77
N GLU A 163 -1.21 11.15 9.80
CA GLU A 163 -0.10 11.87 10.42
C GLU A 163 0.99 10.91 10.94
N LYS A 164 0.58 9.78 11.53
CA LYS A 164 1.49 8.74 12.03
C LYS A 164 1.96 7.76 10.95
N ARG A 165 1.63 8.03 9.68
CA ARG A 165 2.06 7.25 8.51
C ARG A 165 1.69 5.77 8.61
N SER A 166 0.42 5.49 8.92
CA SER A 166 -0.09 4.12 8.94
C SER A 166 0.04 3.44 7.55
N TRP A 167 0.26 2.13 7.54
CA TRP A 167 0.38 1.36 6.30
C TRP A 167 -0.96 1.22 5.56
N SER A 168 -2.04 1.09 6.30
CA SER A 168 -3.38 0.91 5.75
C SER A 168 -4.44 1.31 6.79
N GLN A 169 -5.56 1.84 6.29
CA GLN A 169 -6.75 2.15 7.08
C GLN A 169 -7.96 1.54 6.36
N LYS A 170 -8.82 0.83 7.10
CA LYS A 170 -10.07 0.30 6.58
C LYS A 170 -11.17 0.57 7.60
N TYR A 171 -12.24 1.21 7.13
CA TYR A 171 -13.48 1.40 7.88
C TYR A 171 -14.50 0.39 7.37
N ILE A 172 -15.13 -0.35 8.27
CA ILE A 172 -16.13 -1.38 7.97
C ILE A 172 -17.51 -0.90 8.35
#